data_508a3f3d8d60b667b20b39f1463f763f
#
_entry.id   508a3f3d8d60b667b20b39f1463f763f
#
_cell.length_a   1.000
_cell.length_b   1.000
_cell.length_c   1.000
_cell.angle_alpha   90.00
_cell.angle_beta   90.00
_cell.angle_gamma   90.00
#
_symmetry.space_group_name_H-M   'P 1'
#
loop_
_entity.id
_entity.type
_entity.pdbx_description
1 polymer ?
#
loop_
_entity_poly.entity_id
_entity_poly.type
_entity_poly.pdbx_seq_one_letter_code
_entity_poly.pdbx_strand_id
1 'polypeptide(L)'
;MRKSVLEKDVISQLHQKSIEIPVIGITGGKGGVGKSTTAVNIAEAFLQTGHKVSLVDADVDSPDDHTLLNIPLNNPRDVAITQPLFNDSNCTRCRKCVDVCRINALFQPKNSIPILISDCNGCEACFLVCPSDAIERGEKIVGKTYMTEMGNLRLFTGELIPGVEESAFVVNALKDELLMKLTIQI
;
A
#
# COMPACT_ATOMS: atom_id res chain seq x y z
N MET A 1 -5.90 -34.21 2.77
CA MET A 1 -4.60 -33.96 2.16
C MET A 1 -4.73 -32.96 0.99
N ARG A 2 -4.78 -31.66 1.26
CA ARG A 2 -4.69 -30.58 0.24
C ARG A 2 -4.18 -29.30 0.89
N LYS A 3 -2.97 -29.33 1.47
CA LYS A 3 -2.37 -28.15 2.15
C LYS A 3 -0.96 -27.76 1.65
N SER A 4 -0.42 -28.38 0.61
CA SER A 4 1.01 -28.21 0.27
C SER A 4 1.31 -27.59 -1.10
N VAL A 5 0.31 -27.29 -1.93
CA VAL A 5 0.54 -26.77 -3.29
C VAL A 5 0.49 -25.24 -3.34
N LEU A 6 -0.40 -24.60 -2.57
CA LEU A 6 -0.58 -23.15 -2.61
C LEU A 6 0.57 -22.32 -1.96
N GLU A 7 1.27 -22.87 -0.97
CA GLU A 7 2.37 -22.15 -0.31
C GLU A 7 3.65 -22.06 -1.14
N LYS A 8 3.96 -23.09 -1.96
CA LYS A 8 5.17 -23.09 -2.78
C LYS A 8 5.11 -22.13 -3.96
N ASP A 9 3.94 -21.97 -4.57
CA ASP A 9 3.76 -21.10 -5.74
C ASP A 9 3.78 -19.62 -5.36
N VAL A 10 3.22 -19.24 -4.21
CA VAL A 10 3.25 -17.85 -3.73
C VAL A 10 4.67 -17.42 -3.34
N ILE A 11 5.42 -18.28 -2.65
CA ILE A 11 6.81 -18.00 -2.26
C ILE A 11 7.73 -17.97 -3.48
N SER A 12 7.52 -18.83 -4.47
CA SER A 12 8.31 -18.81 -5.71
C SER A 12 8.04 -17.57 -6.56
N GLN A 13 6.80 -17.06 -6.59
CA GLN A 13 6.46 -15.82 -7.29
C GLN A 13 7.03 -14.57 -6.60
N LEU A 14 7.16 -14.59 -5.28
CA LEU A 14 7.82 -13.52 -4.51
C LEU A 14 9.33 -13.46 -4.75
N HIS A 15 9.98 -14.59 -5.10
CA HIS A 15 11.42 -14.67 -5.37
C HIS A 15 11.78 -14.42 -6.85
N GLN A 16 10.83 -14.34 -7.77
CA GLN A 16 11.10 -14.22 -9.21
C GLN A 16 11.39 -12.80 -9.72
N LYS A 17 11.25 -11.76 -8.88
CA LYS A 17 11.69 -10.40 -9.23
C LYS A 17 12.98 -10.05 -8.48
N SER A 18 14.10 -10.63 -8.89
CA SER A 18 15.42 -10.16 -8.44
C SER A 18 15.67 -8.78 -9.05
N ILE A 19 15.90 -7.79 -8.20
CA ILE A 19 16.38 -6.48 -8.63
C ILE A 19 17.89 -6.63 -8.82
N GLU A 20 18.39 -6.53 -10.05
CA GLU A 20 19.82 -6.64 -10.37
C GLU A 20 20.62 -5.34 -10.11
N ILE A 21 20.00 -4.37 -9.44
CA ILE A 21 20.65 -3.11 -9.06
C ILE A 21 20.93 -3.09 -7.56
N PRO A 22 22.01 -2.40 -7.11
CA PRO A 22 22.28 -2.24 -5.69
C PRO A 22 21.13 -1.55 -4.97
N VAL A 23 20.66 -2.15 -3.86
CA VAL A 23 19.63 -1.59 -2.99
C VAL A 23 20.21 -1.34 -1.60
N ILE A 24 20.08 -0.11 -1.11
CA ILE A 24 20.51 0.28 0.25
C ILE A 24 19.25 0.55 1.06
N GLY A 25 19.01 -0.26 2.08
CA GLY A 25 17.91 -0.09 3.03
C GLY A 25 18.36 0.68 4.26
N ILE A 26 17.69 1.80 4.58
CA ILE A 26 17.93 2.60 5.79
C ILE A 26 16.75 2.43 6.73
N THR A 27 17.02 1.87 7.90
CA THR A 27 15.97 1.58 8.88
C THR A 27 16.41 2.01 10.28
N GLY A 28 15.44 2.18 11.18
CA GLY A 28 15.72 2.53 12.58
C GLY A 28 14.50 2.35 13.45
N GLY A 29 14.72 1.90 14.69
CA GLY A 29 13.64 1.54 15.63
C GLY A 29 12.99 2.73 16.36
N LYS A 30 13.44 3.96 16.11
CA LYS A 30 12.89 5.17 16.77
C LYS A 30 12.77 6.33 15.78
N GLY A 31 11.76 7.19 15.98
CA GLY A 31 11.68 8.48 15.32
C GLY A 31 12.89 9.40 15.66
N GLY A 32 13.27 10.27 14.74
CA GLY A 32 14.32 11.25 14.96
C GLY A 32 15.76 10.72 15.01
N VAL A 33 16.01 9.45 14.68
CA VAL A 33 17.38 8.87 14.67
C VAL A 33 18.19 9.25 13.41
N GLY A 34 17.61 10.03 12.49
CA GLY A 34 18.29 10.51 11.30
C GLY A 34 18.20 9.60 10.08
N LYS A 35 17.16 8.74 9.98
CA LYS A 35 16.94 7.87 8.81
C LYS A 35 16.91 8.67 7.51
N SER A 36 15.97 9.59 7.38
CA SER A 36 15.77 10.45 6.20
C SER A 36 17.00 11.29 5.89
N THR A 37 17.59 11.94 6.91
CA THR A 37 18.84 12.68 6.73
C THR A 37 19.96 11.80 6.16
N THR A 38 20.09 10.56 6.64
CA THR A 38 21.08 9.61 6.13
C THR A 38 20.75 9.18 4.70
N ALA A 39 19.49 8.89 4.40
CA ALA A 39 19.04 8.50 3.07
C ALA A 39 19.33 9.58 2.03
N VAL A 40 18.94 10.81 2.32
CA VAL A 40 19.16 11.97 1.45
C VAL A 40 20.65 12.23 1.22
N ASN A 41 21.48 12.19 2.27
CA ASN A 41 22.92 12.41 2.11
C ASN A 41 23.63 11.31 1.30
N ILE A 42 23.22 10.04 1.46
CA ILE A 42 23.74 8.95 0.65
C ILE A 42 23.30 9.12 -0.81
N ALA A 43 22.05 9.45 -1.06
CA ALA A 43 21.53 9.72 -2.40
C ALA A 43 22.32 10.86 -3.08
N GLU A 44 22.54 11.97 -2.37
CA GLU A 44 23.31 13.12 -2.85
C GLU A 44 24.75 12.73 -3.19
N ALA A 45 25.44 11.95 -2.34
CA ALA A 45 26.79 11.49 -2.59
C ALA A 45 26.88 10.66 -3.89
N PHE A 46 25.91 9.78 -4.17
CA PHE A 46 25.86 9.04 -5.42
C PHE A 46 25.58 9.94 -6.63
N LEU A 47 24.69 10.91 -6.49
CA LEU A 47 24.38 11.86 -7.56
C LEU A 47 25.63 12.70 -7.94
N GLN A 48 26.42 13.14 -6.97
CA GLN A 48 27.66 13.89 -7.19
C GLN A 48 28.72 13.07 -7.95
N THR A 49 28.68 11.75 -7.84
CA THR A 49 29.55 10.85 -8.62
C THR A 49 28.96 10.45 -9.98
N GLY A 50 27.83 11.07 -10.38
CA GLY A 50 27.21 10.87 -11.68
C GLY A 50 26.28 9.67 -11.80
N HIS A 51 25.98 8.99 -10.69
CA HIS A 51 25.05 7.86 -10.69
C HIS A 51 23.60 8.31 -10.85
N LYS A 52 22.77 7.43 -11.43
CA LYS A 52 21.31 7.56 -11.37
C LYS A 52 20.82 6.97 -10.06
N VAL A 53 20.02 7.72 -9.31
CA VAL A 53 19.53 7.32 -7.99
C VAL A 53 18.01 7.31 -7.98
N SER A 54 17.43 6.22 -7.48
CA SER A 54 16.02 6.16 -7.07
C SER A 54 15.96 6.20 -5.55
N LEU A 55 15.54 7.33 -4.99
CA LEU A 55 15.29 7.50 -3.56
C LEU A 55 13.82 7.16 -3.28
N VAL A 56 13.57 6.31 -2.30
CA VAL A 56 12.22 5.85 -1.96
C VAL A 56 11.94 6.19 -0.50
N ASP A 57 11.05 7.15 -0.29
CA ASP A 57 10.51 7.47 1.04
C ASP A 57 9.30 6.61 1.33
N ALA A 58 9.52 5.58 2.13
CA ALA A 58 8.50 4.62 2.57
C ALA A 58 8.02 4.88 4.00
N ASP A 59 8.39 5.99 4.62
CA ASP A 59 7.82 6.46 5.89
C ASP A 59 6.48 7.17 5.61
N VAL A 60 5.48 6.37 5.19
CA VAL A 60 4.21 6.87 4.64
C VAL A 60 3.35 7.65 5.64
N ASP A 61 3.62 7.50 6.93
CA ASP A 61 2.95 8.25 7.99
C ASP A 61 3.48 9.69 8.11
N SER A 62 4.75 9.90 7.75
CA SER A 62 5.41 11.20 7.86
C SER A 62 6.55 11.32 6.84
N PRO A 63 6.24 11.32 5.54
CA PRO A 63 7.26 11.42 4.50
C PRO A 63 7.91 12.80 4.52
N ASP A 64 9.24 12.85 4.63
CA ASP A 64 9.99 14.11 4.78
C ASP A 64 11.18 14.28 3.81
N ASP A 65 11.56 13.24 3.06
CA ASP A 65 12.67 13.31 2.10
C ASP A 65 12.47 14.42 1.05
N HIS A 66 11.24 14.61 0.57
CA HIS A 66 10.90 15.67 -0.39
C HIS A 66 11.11 17.08 0.19
N THR A 67 10.83 17.25 1.49
CA THR A 67 11.04 18.51 2.21
C THR A 67 12.53 18.76 2.41
N LEU A 68 13.30 17.74 2.81
CA LEU A 68 14.76 17.84 2.99
C LEU A 68 15.47 18.19 1.69
N LEU A 69 14.99 17.70 0.56
CA LEU A 69 15.53 17.97 -0.77
C LEU A 69 14.97 19.25 -1.40
N ASN A 70 13.96 19.88 -0.80
CA ASN A 70 13.20 20.99 -1.38
C ASN A 70 12.63 20.66 -2.78
N ILE A 71 12.08 19.45 -2.92
CA ILE A 71 11.50 18.94 -4.16
C ILE A 71 9.98 18.88 -4.01
N PRO A 72 9.18 19.43 -4.95
CA PRO A 72 7.74 19.32 -4.90
C PRO A 72 7.26 17.89 -5.16
N LEU A 73 6.20 17.46 -4.50
CA LEU A 73 5.52 16.20 -4.81
C LEU A 73 4.70 16.34 -6.08
N ASN A 74 5.04 15.56 -7.09
CA ASN A 74 4.39 15.59 -8.41
C ASN A 74 3.76 14.23 -8.75
N ASN A 75 2.85 14.24 -9.74
CA ASN A 75 2.20 13.04 -10.28
C ASN A 75 1.53 12.18 -9.19
N PRO A 76 0.61 12.74 -8.38
CA PRO A 76 -0.10 11.99 -7.36
C PRO A 76 -0.91 10.86 -7.99
N ARG A 77 -0.88 9.69 -7.33
CA ARG A 77 -1.71 8.54 -7.65
C ARG A 77 -2.40 8.07 -6.39
N ASP A 78 -3.71 7.96 -6.43
CA ASP A 78 -4.48 7.45 -5.30
C ASP A 78 -4.21 5.96 -5.09
N VAL A 79 -4.06 5.59 -3.83
CA VAL A 79 -3.98 4.20 -3.38
C VAL A 79 -5.27 3.87 -2.69
N ALA A 80 -6.00 2.90 -3.23
CA ALA A 80 -7.29 2.47 -2.73
C ALA A 80 -7.26 1.02 -2.24
N ILE A 81 -8.12 0.74 -1.26
CA ILE A 81 -8.47 -0.63 -0.84
C ILE A 81 -9.91 -0.94 -1.22
N THR A 82 -10.21 -2.22 -1.40
CA THR A 82 -11.59 -2.66 -1.63
C THR A 82 -12.40 -2.53 -0.35
N GLN A 83 -13.57 -1.89 -0.44
CA GLN A 83 -14.53 -1.73 0.65
C GLN A 83 -15.89 -2.33 0.24
N PRO A 84 -16.60 -3.07 1.13
CA PRO A 84 -17.89 -3.65 0.77
C PRO A 84 -18.98 -2.58 0.67
N LEU A 85 -19.75 -2.63 -0.41
CA LEU A 85 -21.02 -1.93 -0.59
C LEU A 85 -22.15 -2.96 -0.60
N PHE A 86 -23.13 -2.79 0.27
CA PHE A 86 -24.22 -3.79 0.42
C PHE A 86 -25.43 -3.42 -0.43
N ASN A 87 -25.86 -4.36 -1.26
CA ASN A 87 -27.07 -4.26 -2.07
C ASN A 87 -28.26 -4.86 -1.30
N ASP A 88 -29.22 -4.01 -0.89
CA ASP A 88 -30.37 -4.44 -0.07
C ASP A 88 -31.28 -5.42 -0.82
N SER A 89 -31.43 -5.25 -2.15
CA SER A 89 -32.31 -6.10 -2.97
C SER A 89 -31.85 -7.56 -3.00
N ASN A 90 -30.55 -7.80 -2.96
CA ASN A 90 -29.95 -9.13 -3.03
C ASN A 90 -29.61 -9.70 -1.64
N CYS A 91 -29.58 -8.86 -0.60
CA CYS A 91 -29.14 -9.26 0.73
C CYS A 91 -30.18 -10.12 1.45
N THR A 92 -29.83 -11.36 1.74
CA THR A 92 -30.67 -12.30 2.50
C THR A 92 -30.59 -12.09 4.01
N ARG A 93 -29.83 -11.14 4.48
CA ARG A 93 -29.61 -10.79 5.91
C ARG A 93 -29.09 -11.96 6.76
N CYS A 94 -28.32 -12.85 6.15
CA CYS A 94 -27.82 -14.10 6.77
C CYS A 94 -26.66 -13.89 7.76
N ARG A 95 -26.11 -12.68 7.91
CA ARG A 95 -25.01 -12.28 8.82
C ARG A 95 -23.63 -12.88 8.53
N LYS A 96 -23.45 -13.77 7.56
CA LYS A 96 -22.15 -14.42 7.31
C LYS A 96 -20.98 -13.44 7.11
N CYS A 97 -21.23 -12.32 6.44
CA CYS A 97 -20.23 -11.26 6.23
C CYS A 97 -19.82 -10.57 7.54
N VAL A 98 -20.76 -10.40 8.48
CA VAL A 98 -20.46 -9.85 9.82
C VAL A 98 -19.65 -10.85 10.63
N ASP A 99 -20.05 -12.13 10.63
CA ASP A 99 -19.43 -13.19 11.43
C ASP A 99 -17.99 -13.50 10.96
N VAL A 100 -17.67 -13.30 9.67
CA VAL A 100 -16.30 -13.49 9.13
C VAL A 100 -15.40 -12.29 9.36
N CYS A 101 -15.94 -11.13 9.69
CA CYS A 101 -15.17 -9.88 9.83
C CYS A 101 -14.32 -9.90 11.12
N ARG A 102 -13.06 -10.26 11.00
CA ARG A 102 -12.14 -10.40 12.14
C ARG A 102 -11.82 -9.10 12.87
N ILE A 103 -11.94 -7.96 12.19
CA ILE A 103 -11.72 -6.65 12.78
C ILE A 103 -13.01 -5.98 13.26
N ASN A 104 -14.15 -6.71 13.20
CA ASN A 104 -15.48 -6.23 13.61
C ASN A 104 -15.90 -4.90 12.94
N ALA A 105 -15.44 -4.65 11.72
CA ALA A 105 -15.82 -3.45 10.98
C ALA A 105 -17.27 -3.45 10.50
N LEU A 106 -17.93 -4.62 10.50
CA LEU A 106 -19.30 -4.79 10.05
C LEU A 106 -20.25 -5.01 11.22
N PHE A 107 -21.38 -4.33 11.19
CA PHE A 107 -22.50 -4.53 12.10
C PHE A 107 -23.78 -4.68 11.32
N GLN A 108 -24.68 -5.56 11.76
CA GLN A 108 -25.99 -5.71 11.16
C GLN A 108 -27.08 -5.37 12.14
N PRO A 109 -27.79 -4.22 11.94
CA PRO A 109 -28.98 -3.88 12.72
C PRO A 109 -30.09 -4.92 12.50
N LYS A 110 -31.03 -5.01 13.45
CA LYS A 110 -32.17 -5.93 13.36
C LYS A 110 -32.99 -5.63 12.08
N ASN A 111 -33.23 -6.67 11.29
CA ASN A 111 -34.00 -6.61 10.03
C ASN A 111 -33.42 -5.67 8.95
N SER A 112 -32.12 -5.34 9.03
CA SER A 112 -31.44 -4.47 8.07
C SER A 112 -30.28 -5.17 7.39
N ILE A 113 -29.73 -4.53 6.35
CA ILE A 113 -28.46 -4.96 5.74
C ILE A 113 -27.30 -4.62 6.66
N PRO A 114 -26.13 -5.28 6.50
CA PRO A 114 -24.92 -4.90 7.20
C PRO A 114 -24.47 -3.48 6.86
N ILE A 115 -23.84 -2.83 7.80
CA ILE A 115 -23.23 -1.51 7.67
C ILE A 115 -21.79 -1.54 8.18
N LEU A 116 -20.96 -0.66 7.65
CA LEU A 116 -19.63 -0.39 8.20
C LEU A 116 -19.78 0.53 9.42
N ILE A 117 -19.17 0.12 10.54
CA ILE A 117 -19.16 0.88 11.80
C ILE A 117 -17.75 1.32 12.22
N SER A 118 -16.72 0.77 11.58
CA SER A 118 -15.32 1.14 11.77
C SER A 118 -14.52 0.91 10.48
N ASP A 119 -13.25 1.23 10.51
CA ASP A 119 -12.38 1.10 9.35
C ASP A 119 -12.27 -0.35 8.86
N CYS A 120 -12.47 -0.51 7.55
CA CYS A 120 -12.28 -1.76 6.85
C CYS A 120 -10.84 -1.83 6.33
N ASN A 121 -10.15 -2.94 6.56
CA ASN A 121 -8.77 -3.16 6.10
C ASN A 121 -8.66 -3.81 4.71
N GLY A 122 -9.76 -3.92 3.95
CA GLY A 122 -9.74 -4.43 2.57
C GLY A 122 -9.46 -5.92 2.43
N CYS A 123 -9.64 -6.75 3.48
CA CYS A 123 -9.31 -8.19 3.44
C CYS A 123 -10.21 -9.05 2.54
N GLU A 124 -11.30 -8.50 2.05
CA GLU A 124 -12.26 -9.11 1.11
C GLU A 124 -12.96 -10.41 1.60
N ALA A 125 -12.78 -10.84 2.83
CA ALA A 125 -13.38 -12.08 3.36
C ALA A 125 -14.93 -12.09 3.27
N CYS A 126 -15.57 -10.91 3.42
CA CYS A 126 -17.02 -10.77 3.35
C CYS A 126 -17.59 -11.12 1.96
N PHE A 127 -16.85 -10.83 0.88
CA PHE A 127 -17.26 -11.19 -0.49
C PHE A 127 -17.31 -12.69 -0.69
N LEU A 128 -16.29 -13.42 -0.15
CA LEU A 128 -16.16 -14.88 -0.33
C LEU A 128 -17.28 -15.68 0.34
N VAL A 129 -17.88 -15.13 1.39
CA VAL A 129 -18.91 -15.84 2.18
C VAL A 129 -20.33 -15.43 1.83
N CYS A 130 -20.52 -14.43 0.96
CA CYS A 130 -21.85 -13.96 0.59
C CYS A 130 -22.54 -14.96 -0.36
N PRO A 131 -23.64 -15.63 0.06
CA PRO A 131 -24.26 -16.67 -0.77
C PRO A 131 -25.15 -16.10 -1.89
N SER A 132 -25.44 -14.81 -1.86
CA SER A 132 -26.38 -14.14 -2.76
C SER A 132 -25.74 -13.02 -3.57
N ASP A 133 -24.40 -12.92 -3.58
CA ASP A 133 -23.65 -11.87 -4.27
C ASP A 133 -24.18 -10.45 -4.00
N ALA A 134 -24.62 -10.22 -2.75
CA ALA A 134 -25.21 -8.95 -2.32
C ALA A 134 -24.15 -7.91 -1.90
N ILE A 135 -22.86 -8.17 -2.15
CA ILE A 135 -21.78 -7.28 -1.78
C ILE A 135 -21.02 -6.84 -3.02
N GLU A 136 -21.10 -5.56 -3.33
CA GLU A 136 -20.39 -4.95 -4.46
C GLU A 136 -19.04 -4.40 -3.98
N ARG A 137 -18.07 -4.30 -4.89
CA ARG A 137 -16.74 -3.76 -4.62
C ARG A 137 -16.79 -2.25 -4.71
N GLY A 138 -16.73 -1.57 -3.57
CA GLY A 138 -16.44 -0.15 -3.49
C GLY A 138 -14.96 0.11 -3.24
N GLU A 139 -14.57 1.36 -3.24
CA GLU A 139 -13.19 1.80 -3.01
C GLU A 139 -13.12 2.76 -1.82
N LYS A 140 -12.08 2.62 -1.00
CA LYS A 140 -11.67 3.58 0.02
C LYS A 140 -10.24 4.02 -0.30
N ILE A 141 -10.05 5.31 -0.57
CA ILE A 141 -8.69 5.85 -0.72
C ILE A 141 -8.01 5.86 0.65
N VAL A 142 -6.83 5.26 0.72
CA VAL A 142 -6.05 5.13 1.97
C VAL A 142 -4.77 5.96 1.96
N GLY A 143 -4.31 6.38 0.79
CA GLY A 143 -3.09 7.19 0.65
C GLY A 143 -2.84 7.58 -0.79
N LYS A 144 -1.65 8.11 -1.01
CA LYS A 144 -1.15 8.50 -2.34
C LYS A 144 0.30 8.08 -2.51
N THR A 145 0.68 7.85 -3.75
CA THR A 145 2.09 7.80 -4.16
C THR A 145 2.39 8.98 -5.06
N TYR A 146 3.65 9.40 -5.02
CA TYR A 146 4.17 10.50 -5.84
C TYR A 146 5.47 10.06 -6.49
N MET A 147 5.73 10.53 -7.70
CA MET A 147 7.01 10.34 -8.37
C MET A 147 7.47 11.65 -9.02
N THR A 148 8.63 12.12 -8.59
CA THR A 148 9.28 13.31 -9.15
C THR A 148 10.64 12.96 -9.72
N GLU A 149 10.93 13.41 -10.94
CA GLU A 149 12.23 13.24 -11.60
C GLU A 149 12.96 14.58 -11.66
N MET A 150 14.23 14.57 -11.25
CA MET A 150 15.13 15.74 -11.29
C MET A 150 16.53 15.31 -11.72
N GLY A 151 16.88 15.51 -12.99
CA GLY A 151 18.17 15.06 -13.52
C GLY A 151 18.36 13.55 -13.34
N ASN A 152 19.40 13.18 -12.58
CA ASN A 152 19.69 11.77 -12.27
C ASN A 152 18.94 11.23 -11.03
N LEU A 153 18.14 12.05 -10.35
CA LEU A 153 17.34 11.65 -9.19
C LEU A 153 15.91 11.32 -9.60
N ARG A 154 15.40 10.19 -9.14
CA ARG A 154 13.97 9.88 -9.04
C ARG A 154 13.59 9.77 -7.58
N LEU A 155 12.67 10.60 -7.13
CA LEU A 155 12.12 10.52 -5.79
C LEU A 155 10.73 9.86 -5.86
N PHE A 156 10.56 8.77 -5.12
CA PHE A 156 9.29 8.10 -4.90
C PHE A 156 8.88 8.34 -3.46
N THR A 157 7.68 8.86 -3.24
CA THR A 157 7.16 9.17 -1.91
C THR A 157 5.78 8.55 -1.74
N GLY A 158 5.56 7.81 -0.66
CA GLY A 158 4.25 7.36 -0.23
C GLY A 158 3.72 8.26 0.89
N GLU A 159 2.43 8.57 0.86
CA GLU A 159 1.78 9.37 1.89
C GLU A 159 0.44 8.73 2.28
N LEU A 160 0.26 8.45 3.55
CA LEU A 160 -0.97 7.92 4.11
C LEU A 160 -1.98 9.07 4.37
N ILE A 161 -3.26 8.83 4.16
CA ILE A 161 -4.29 9.80 4.58
C ILE A 161 -4.32 9.86 6.10
N PRO A 162 -4.33 11.06 6.71
CA PRO A 162 -4.37 11.20 8.16
C PRO A 162 -5.55 10.43 8.79
N GLY A 163 -5.26 9.65 9.83
CA GLY A 163 -6.23 8.83 10.53
C GLY A 163 -6.52 7.46 9.91
N VAL A 164 -5.80 7.09 8.85
CA VAL A 164 -5.84 5.76 8.24
C VAL A 164 -4.65 4.94 8.77
N GLU A 165 -4.85 3.64 9.04
CA GLU A 165 -3.81 2.75 9.59
C GLU A 165 -3.24 1.77 8.56
N GLU A 166 -3.78 1.75 7.34
CA GLU A 166 -3.46 0.77 6.29
C GLU A 166 -2.19 1.12 5.51
N SER A 167 -1.09 1.48 6.19
CA SER A 167 0.20 1.89 5.61
C SER A 167 0.80 0.87 4.64
N ALA A 168 0.57 -0.42 4.87
CA ALA A 168 1.10 -1.49 4.02
C ALA A 168 0.64 -1.40 2.55
N PHE A 169 -0.58 -0.92 2.30
CA PHE A 169 -1.08 -0.76 0.93
C PHE A 169 -0.33 0.35 0.19
N VAL A 170 -0.05 1.46 0.85
CA VAL A 170 0.70 2.58 0.26
C VAL A 170 2.15 2.16 -0.01
N VAL A 171 2.80 1.48 0.94
CA VAL A 171 4.17 0.96 0.76
C VAL A 171 4.24 -0.06 -0.39
N ASN A 172 3.26 -0.95 -0.52
CA ASN A 172 3.22 -1.91 -1.63
C ASN A 172 3.00 -1.22 -2.98
N ALA A 173 2.07 -0.25 -3.05
CA ALA A 173 1.85 0.54 -4.26
C ALA A 173 3.13 1.29 -4.69
N LEU A 174 3.83 1.89 -3.74
CA LEU A 174 5.11 2.57 -3.96
C LEU A 174 6.18 1.62 -4.51
N LYS A 175 6.28 0.43 -3.93
CA LYS A 175 7.19 -0.63 -4.38
C LYS A 175 6.87 -1.10 -5.81
N ASP A 176 5.59 -1.31 -6.13
CA ASP A 176 5.17 -1.74 -7.46
C ASP A 176 5.46 -0.66 -8.51
N GLU A 177 5.26 0.61 -8.17
CA GLU A 177 5.59 1.74 -9.03
C GLU A 177 7.10 1.83 -9.31
N LEU A 178 7.93 1.68 -8.27
CA LEU A 178 9.38 1.60 -8.41
C LEU A 178 9.80 0.47 -9.34
N LEU A 179 9.28 -0.75 -9.13
CA LEU A 179 9.62 -1.93 -9.94
C LEU A 179 9.23 -1.76 -11.40
N MET A 180 8.05 -1.17 -11.70
CA MET A 180 7.65 -0.87 -13.06
C MET A 180 8.64 0.08 -13.75
N LYS A 181 9.08 1.12 -13.05
CA LYS A 181 10.02 2.10 -13.60
C LYS A 181 11.42 1.54 -13.82
N LEU A 182 11.87 0.61 -13.00
CA LEU A 182 13.16 -0.07 -13.17
C LEU A 182 13.15 -1.05 -14.35
N THR A 183 12.02 -1.70 -14.62
CA THR A 183 11.87 -2.68 -15.72
C THR A 183 11.81 -2.03 -17.11
N ILE A 184 11.38 -0.77 -17.22
CA ILE A 184 11.24 -0.04 -18.50
C ILE A 184 12.58 0.52 -19.02
N GLN A 185 13.68 0.38 -18.28
CA GLN A 185 14.99 0.94 -18.65
C GLN A 185 15.93 -0.03 -19.39
N ILE A 186 15.43 -1.17 -19.87
CA ILE A 186 16.20 -2.14 -20.68
C ILE A 186 16.02 -1.85 -22.17
#